data_09365a1eec7febedd11b612b30a42324
#
_entry.id   09365a1eec7febedd11b612b30a42324
#
_cell.length_a   1.000
_cell.length_b   1.000
_cell.length_c   1.000
_cell.angle_alpha   90.00
_cell.angle_beta   90.00
_cell.angle_gamma   90.00
#
_symmetry.space_group_name_H-M   'P 1'
#
loop_
_entity.id
_entity.type
_entity.pdbx_description
1 polymer ?
#
loop_
_entity_poly.entity_id
_entity_poly.type
_entity_poly.pdbx_seq_one_letter_code
_entity_poly.pdbx_strand_id
1 'polypeptide(L)'
;MQSPKEDYSEKSYRHFWKPFFGDIRNWLAFFAVALSLLLVFFIFFHKKDLIIFPHNGIIDYVLYDDSSNTGHSRIVDFRQTDSCMQVSFILREGFINPFIGIRFFPDNQDKELNISDYNQLSIKVSGTPISHLILYLITADRQVRDPYHPLAHRHSGTGISISSRAESVTLPFNNFHTPDWWYEEIDQLPHEFASPELQHFTGFSVTTGIRAELNVAHRIDIYSIVFQKNNTVILYGMAAIQGLTLLLLLLRYYTSRKQTDRIITVNYKPVAVEAEKPDQTKSFLDYIHTHFSDPELSLKAVSRYSGVHQRVITETIANRFDCNFKTYINQIRIKEAQRLLKESGLNISEIAYKVGFNSPSNFNRVFKNLTGKNPTEFIREN
;
A
#
# COMPACT_ATOMS: atom_id res chain seq x y z
N MET A 1 2.87 -14.97 -60.95
CA MET A 1 3.94 -14.81 -59.93
C MET A 1 3.45 -13.80 -58.90
N GLN A 2 2.88 -14.29 -57.82
CA GLN A 2 2.42 -13.46 -56.68
C GLN A 2 3.51 -13.50 -55.61
N SER A 3 4.02 -12.33 -55.25
CA SER A 3 4.94 -12.17 -54.10
C SER A 3 4.19 -12.34 -52.78
N PRO A 4 4.74 -13.00 -51.78
CA PRO A 4 4.08 -13.11 -50.47
C PRO A 4 4.17 -11.76 -49.74
N LYS A 5 3.01 -11.22 -49.35
CA LYS A 5 2.92 -10.15 -48.40
C LYS A 5 3.29 -10.73 -47.03
N GLU A 6 4.49 -10.48 -46.58
CA GLU A 6 4.86 -10.75 -45.17
C GLU A 6 4.05 -9.85 -44.25
N ASP A 7 3.33 -10.48 -43.34
CA ASP A 7 2.54 -9.84 -42.28
C ASP A 7 3.47 -9.24 -41.24
N TYR A 8 3.71 -7.94 -41.35
CA TYR A 8 4.53 -7.17 -40.40
C TYR A 8 3.83 -6.81 -39.11
N SER A 9 2.53 -7.12 -38.95
CA SER A 9 1.74 -6.69 -37.79
C SER A 9 2.00 -7.54 -36.54
N GLU A 10 2.19 -8.84 -36.66
CA GLU A 10 2.37 -9.76 -35.52
C GLU A 10 3.76 -9.68 -34.86
N LYS A 11 4.80 -9.31 -35.62
CA LYS A 11 6.16 -9.12 -35.08
C LYS A 11 6.29 -7.86 -34.20
N SER A 12 5.47 -6.83 -34.45
CA SER A 12 5.50 -5.57 -33.71
C SER A 12 5.03 -5.73 -32.25
N TYR A 13 3.97 -6.51 -32.04
CA TYR A 13 3.40 -6.70 -30.68
C TYR A 13 4.28 -7.55 -29.77
N ARG A 14 4.97 -8.56 -30.28
CA ARG A 14 5.88 -9.40 -29.47
C ARG A 14 7.14 -8.67 -29.00
N HIS A 15 7.57 -7.63 -29.71
CA HIS A 15 8.74 -6.81 -29.30
C HIS A 15 8.39 -5.75 -28.25
N PHE A 16 7.10 -5.40 -28.10
CA PHE A 16 6.61 -4.37 -27.21
C PHE A 16 6.74 -4.76 -25.73
N TRP A 17 6.44 -6.01 -25.39
CA TRP A 17 6.41 -6.48 -23.98
C TRP A 17 7.73 -7.10 -23.49
N LYS A 18 8.60 -7.52 -24.41
CA LYS A 18 9.89 -8.16 -24.04
C LYS A 18 10.81 -7.32 -23.15
N PRO A 19 11.00 -6.01 -23.32
CA PRO A 19 11.90 -5.26 -22.44
C PRO A 19 11.32 -4.99 -21.06
N PHE A 20 9.98 -4.91 -20.92
CA PHE A 20 9.34 -4.70 -19.62
C PHE A 20 9.29 -5.98 -18.77
N PHE A 21 8.91 -7.08 -19.40
CA PHE A 21 8.83 -8.40 -18.75
C PHE A 21 10.15 -9.19 -18.82
N GLY A 22 11.14 -8.71 -19.53
CA GLY A 22 12.46 -9.35 -19.64
C GLY A 22 13.39 -9.06 -18.46
N ASP A 23 13.11 -8.03 -17.65
CA ASP A 23 13.90 -7.75 -16.45
C ASP A 23 13.21 -8.35 -15.21
N ILE A 24 13.83 -9.38 -14.66
CA ILE A 24 13.37 -10.09 -13.46
C ILE A 24 13.16 -9.13 -12.27
N ARG A 25 13.87 -8.00 -12.23
CA ARG A 25 13.73 -6.99 -11.18
C ARG A 25 12.37 -6.30 -11.22
N ASN A 26 11.82 -6.05 -12.40
CA ASN A 26 10.50 -5.44 -12.57
C ASN A 26 9.40 -6.39 -12.11
N TRP A 27 9.53 -7.70 -12.39
CA TRP A 27 8.65 -8.73 -11.88
C TRP A 27 8.72 -8.85 -10.37
N LEU A 28 9.92 -8.87 -9.80
CA LEU A 28 10.11 -8.93 -8.33
C LEU A 28 9.50 -7.69 -7.65
N ALA A 29 9.67 -6.50 -8.21
CA ALA A 29 9.04 -5.29 -7.70
C ALA A 29 7.50 -5.37 -7.78
N PHE A 30 6.95 -5.83 -8.90
CA PHE A 30 5.51 -6.03 -9.07
C PHE A 30 4.95 -7.04 -8.06
N PHE A 31 5.61 -8.18 -7.90
CA PHE A 31 5.23 -9.21 -6.91
C PHE A 31 5.35 -8.71 -5.48
N ALA A 32 6.40 -7.96 -5.14
CA ALA A 32 6.55 -7.38 -3.81
C ALA A 32 5.42 -6.39 -3.49
N VAL A 33 5.02 -5.55 -4.43
CA VAL A 33 3.90 -4.63 -4.29
C VAL A 33 2.58 -5.41 -4.18
N ALA A 34 2.32 -6.39 -5.02
CA ALA A 34 1.12 -7.22 -4.97
C ALA A 34 1.02 -8.03 -3.66
N LEU A 35 2.14 -8.59 -3.19
CA LEU A 35 2.21 -9.34 -1.94
C LEU A 35 1.98 -8.44 -0.72
N SER A 36 2.56 -7.23 -0.71
CA SER A 36 2.34 -6.26 0.36
C SER A 36 0.87 -5.85 0.44
N LEU A 37 0.19 -5.70 -0.69
CA LEU A 37 -1.24 -5.39 -0.75
C LEU A 37 -2.10 -6.54 -0.24
N LEU A 38 -1.80 -7.77 -0.63
CA LEU A 38 -2.47 -8.97 -0.12
C LEU A 38 -2.28 -9.11 1.39
N LEU A 39 -1.07 -8.87 1.90
CA LEU A 39 -0.78 -8.92 3.33
C LEU A 39 -1.56 -7.86 4.10
N VAL A 40 -1.59 -6.63 3.60
CA VAL A 40 -2.33 -5.53 4.21
C VAL A 40 -3.84 -5.81 4.14
N PHE A 41 -4.35 -6.27 3.01
CA PHE A 41 -5.73 -6.70 2.88
C PHE A 41 -6.08 -7.78 3.90
N PHE A 42 -5.26 -8.82 4.03
CA PHE A 42 -5.47 -9.90 5.00
C PHE A 42 -5.47 -9.40 6.44
N ILE A 43 -4.51 -8.57 6.84
CA ILE A 43 -4.42 -8.02 8.20
C ILE A 43 -5.64 -7.14 8.53
N PHE A 44 -6.11 -6.32 7.60
CA PHE A 44 -7.18 -5.35 7.87
C PHE A 44 -8.59 -5.89 7.65
N PHE A 45 -8.78 -6.88 6.78
CA PHE A 45 -10.11 -7.45 6.48
C PHE A 45 -10.42 -8.76 7.20
N HIS A 46 -9.44 -9.37 7.87
CA HIS A 46 -9.68 -10.67 8.50
C HIS A 46 -10.41 -10.57 9.84
N LYS A 47 -10.66 -9.37 10.36
CA LYS A 47 -11.40 -9.24 11.61
C LYS A 47 -12.90 -9.42 11.36
N LYS A 48 -13.46 -10.47 11.99
CA LYS A 48 -14.90 -10.72 11.95
C LYS A 48 -15.65 -9.65 12.73
N ASP A 49 -16.82 -9.26 12.24
CA ASP A 49 -17.74 -8.41 12.95
C ASP A 49 -18.08 -8.98 14.34
N LEU A 50 -18.20 -8.12 15.34
CA LEU A 50 -18.72 -8.51 16.65
C LEU A 50 -20.24 -8.33 16.64
N ILE A 51 -20.96 -9.45 16.63
CA ILE A 51 -22.40 -9.47 16.64
C ILE A 51 -22.86 -9.31 18.10
N ILE A 52 -23.58 -8.22 18.39
CA ILE A 52 -24.22 -7.98 19.67
C ILE A 52 -25.61 -8.64 19.70
N PHE A 53 -26.36 -8.50 18.60
CA PHE A 53 -27.62 -9.15 18.35
C PHE A 53 -27.75 -9.47 16.84
N PRO A 54 -28.28 -10.64 16.44
CA PRO A 54 -28.84 -11.72 17.26
C PRO A 54 -27.83 -12.43 18.18
N HIS A 55 -28.35 -13.13 19.18
CA HIS A 55 -27.55 -13.74 20.25
C HIS A 55 -26.47 -14.70 19.70
N ASN A 56 -25.27 -14.57 20.22
CA ASN A 56 -24.10 -15.35 19.80
C ASN A 56 -23.40 -16.14 20.92
N GLY A 57 -24.01 -16.21 22.13
CA GLY A 57 -23.46 -16.86 23.30
C GLY A 57 -22.37 -16.10 24.05
N ILE A 58 -22.02 -14.89 23.61
CA ILE A 58 -20.99 -14.04 24.23
C ILE A 58 -21.63 -12.82 24.91
N ILE A 59 -22.76 -12.36 24.37
CA ILE A 59 -23.50 -11.18 24.79
C ILE A 59 -24.87 -11.61 25.30
N ASP A 60 -25.22 -11.17 26.47
CA ASP A 60 -26.54 -11.31 27.07
C ASP A 60 -27.26 -9.97 27.11
N TYR A 61 -28.50 -9.92 27.55
CA TYR A 61 -29.26 -8.68 27.61
C TYR A 61 -30.22 -8.63 28.81
N VAL A 62 -30.61 -7.42 29.18
CA VAL A 62 -31.63 -7.15 30.17
C VAL A 62 -32.51 -5.98 29.70
N LEU A 63 -33.79 -6.10 29.95
CA LEU A 63 -34.75 -5.01 29.78
C LEU A 63 -34.84 -4.21 31.09
N TYR A 64 -34.94 -2.91 30.97
CA TYR A 64 -35.05 -2.01 32.12
C TYR A 64 -35.98 -0.83 31.80
N ASP A 65 -36.51 -0.19 32.80
CA ASP A 65 -37.38 0.98 32.71
C ASP A 65 -37.02 2.00 33.81
N ASP A 66 -37.80 3.07 33.88
CA ASP A 66 -37.61 4.20 34.80
C ASP A 66 -38.15 3.95 36.20
N SER A 67 -38.59 2.74 36.55
CA SER A 67 -39.16 2.41 37.87
C SER A 67 -38.18 2.64 39.02
N SER A 68 -36.90 2.41 38.81
CA SER A 68 -35.83 2.70 39.78
C SER A 68 -35.66 4.20 40.06
N ASN A 69 -36.16 5.08 39.18
CA ASN A 69 -36.06 6.53 39.21
C ASN A 69 -37.43 7.18 39.49
N THR A 70 -38.33 6.49 40.20
CA THR A 70 -39.70 6.95 40.48
C THR A 70 -40.61 7.05 39.23
N GLY A 71 -40.19 6.52 38.09
CA GLY A 71 -41.00 6.51 36.84
C GLY A 71 -42.08 5.41 36.89
N HIS A 72 -43.01 5.54 35.94
CA HIS A 72 -44.17 4.63 35.83
C HIS A 72 -44.27 3.99 34.46
N SER A 73 -43.25 4.13 33.64
CA SER A 73 -43.17 3.48 32.33
C SER A 73 -43.16 1.96 32.49
N ARG A 74 -43.70 1.25 31.50
CA ARG A 74 -43.75 -0.21 31.60
C ARG A 74 -43.58 -0.88 30.24
N ILE A 75 -42.91 -1.99 30.26
CA ILE A 75 -42.85 -2.94 29.13
C ILE A 75 -44.14 -3.76 29.18
N VAL A 76 -44.89 -3.79 28.07
CA VAL A 76 -46.19 -4.44 27.94
C VAL A 76 -46.03 -5.87 27.38
N ASP A 77 -45.18 -6.01 26.37
CA ASP A 77 -44.92 -7.31 25.71
C ASP A 77 -43.47 -7.35 25.23
N PHE A 78 -42.86 -8.52 25.31
CA PHE A 78 -41.52 -8.79 24.85
C PHE A 78 -41.48 -10.13 24.12
N ARG A 79 -40.94 -10.12 22.91
CA ARG A 79 -40.75 -11.34 22.11
C ARG A 79 -39.38 -11.30 21.46
N GLN A 80 -38.68 -12.41 21.56
CA GLN A 80 -37.42 -12.62 20.87
C GLN A 80 -37.52 -13.86 19.99
N THR A 81 -37.02 -13.69 18.77
CA THR A 81 -36.79 -14.76 17.80
C THR A 81 -35.32 -14.75 17.42
N ASP A 82 -34.86 -15.73 16.64
CA ASP A 82 -33.49 -15.78 16.13
C ASP A 82 -33.11 -14.57 15.26
N SER A 83 -34.08 -13.81 14.75
CA SER A 83 -33.86 -12.73 13.79
C SER A 83 -34.41 -11.38 14.21
N CYS A 84 -35.18 -11.30 15.29
CA CYS A 84 -35.81 -10.06 15.71
C CYS A 84 -36.13 -10.07 17.22
N MET A 85 -35.87 -8.95 17.87
CA MET A 85 -36.27 -8.65 19.23
C MET A 85 -37.33 -7.57 19.17
N GLN A 86 -38.50 -7.84 19.71
CA GLN A 86 -39.67 -6.94 19.69
C GLN A 86 -39.99 -6.52 21.11
N VAL A 87 -40.10 -5.21 21.36
CA VAL A 87 -40.47 -4.65 22.64
C VAL A 87 -41.65 -3.70 22.48
N SER A 88 -42.76 -4.00 23.12
CA SER A 88 -43.93 -3.13 23.21
C SER A 88 -44.00 -2.51 24.60
N PHE A 89 -44.22 -1.22 24.69
CA PHE A 89 -44.15 -0.48 25.94
C PHE A 89 -45.04 0.76 25.94
N ILE A 90 -45.29 1.31 27.15
CA ILE A 90 -45.98 2.59 27.34
C ILE A 90 -45.10 3.46 28.24
N LEU A 91 -44.76 4.64 27.79
CA LEU A 91 -44.08 5.66 28.61
C LEU A 91 -45.14 6.44 29.40
N ARG A 92 -44.82 6.69 30.68
CA ARG A 92 -45.72 7.38 31.59
C ARG A 92 -45.02 8.48 32.37
N GLU A 93 -45.78 9.46 32.80
CA GLU A 93 -45.27 10.46 33.72
C GLU A 93 -44.79 9.84 35.05
N GLY A 94 -43.93 10.55 35.77
CA GLY A 94 -43.36 10.14 37.04
C GLY A 94 -41.89 10.45 37.16
N PHE A 95 -41.11 10.15 36.15
CA PHE A 95 -39.74 10.60 35.98
C PHE A 95 -39.67 11.75 34.99
N ILE A 96 -38.69 12.68 35.12
CA ILE A 96 -38.56 13.87 34.26
C ILE A 96 -38.37 13.52 32.78
N ASN A 97 -37.68 12.41 32.52
CA ASN A 97 -37.44 11.87 31.19
C ASN A 97 -37.83 10.39 31.19
N PRO A 98 -39.11 10.03 31.01
CA PRO A 98 -39.57 8.64 31.04
C PRO A 98 -38.87 7.81 29.98
N PHE A 99 -38.39 6.63 30.34
CA PHE A 99 -37.65 5.75 29.45
C PHE A 99 -37.95 4.27 29.68
N ILE A 100 -37.71 3.50 28.65
CA ILE A 100 -37.39 2.08 28.71
C ILE A 100 -36.13 1.81 27.89
N GLY A 101 -35.41 0.75 28.18
CA GLY A 101 -34.23 0.38 27.44
C GLY A 101 -33.95 -1.11 27.43
N ILE A 102 -33.05 -1.49 26.55
CA ILE A 102 -32.46 -2.82 26.47
C ILE A 102 -30.97 -2.64 26.59
N ARG A 103 -30.36 -3.25 27.58
CA ARG A 103 -28.92 -3.26 27.77
C ARG A 103 -28.36 -4.61 27.38
N PHE A 104 -27.41 -4.61 26.50
CA PHE A 104 -26.61 -5.74 26.09
C PHE A 104 -25.27 -5.69 26.83
N PHE A 105 -24.81 -6.81 27.38
CA PHE A 105 -23.59 -6.90 28.17
C PHE A 105 -22.90 -8.26 27.94
N PRO A 106 -21.59 -8.40 28.22
CA PRO A 106 -20.91 -9.69 28.15
C PRO A 106 -21.57 -10.73 29.05
N ASP A 107 -21.64 -11.99 28.62
CA ASP A 107 -22.27 -13.14 29.30
C ASP A 107 -21.92 -13.21 30.79
N ASN A 108 -20.67 -12.89 31.17
CA ASN A 108 -20.31 -12.62 32.55
C ASN A 108 -20.32 -11.10 32.76
N GLN A 109 -21.19 -10.58 33.63
CA GLN A 109 -21.38 -9.15 33.92
C GLN A 109 -20.09 -8.45 34.41
N ASP A 110 -19.18 -9.18 35.04
CA ASP A 110 -17.88 -8.67 35.50
C ASP A 110 -16.81 -8.68 34.38
N LYS A 111 -17.15 -9.17 33.17
CA LYS A 111 -16.23 -9.28 32.05
C LYS A 111 -16.26 -8.04 31.20
N GLU A 112 -15.10 -7.44 31.05
CA GLU A 112 -14.87 -6.40 30.06
C GLU A 112 -14.45 -7.01 28.73
N LEU A 113 -14.93 -6.45 27.62
CA LEU A 113 -14.50 -6.83 26.27
C LEU A 113 -13.65 -5.72 25.65
N ASN A 114 -12.60 -6.10 24.99
CA ASN A 114 -11.83 -5.16 24.18
C ASN A 114 -12.46 -5.03 22.77
N ILE A 115 -13.08 -3.88 22.53
CA ILE A 115 -13.70 -3.54 21.24
C ILE A 115 -12.91 -2.47 20.46
N SER A 116 -11.69 -2.14 20.85
CA SER A 116 -10.86 -1.11 20.21
C SER A 116 -10.52 -1.40 18.74
N ASP A 117 -10.66 -2.63 18.33
CA ASP A 117 -10.48 -3.03 16.92
C ASP A 117 -11.65 -2.64 16.01
N TYR A 118 -12.80 -2.29 16.58
CA TYR A 118 -13.97 -1.83 15.84
C TYR A 118 -14.04 -0.30 15.90
N ASN A 119 -14.66 0.31 14.91
CA ASN A 119 -14.76 1.77 14.85
C ASN A 119 -16.14 2.28 14.46
N GLN A 120 -17.09 1.38 14.23
CA GLN A 120 -18.46 1.73 13.94
C GLN A 120 -19.47 0.70 14.45
N LEU A 121 -20.68 1.17 14.73
CA LEU A 121 -21.86 0.40 14.99
C LEU A 121 -22.74 0.36 13.74
N SER A 122 -23.28 -0.80 13.42
CA SER A 122 -24.40 -0.96 12.49
C SER A 122 -25.60 -1.52 13.28
N ILE A 123 -26.71 -0.80 13.28
CA ILE A 123 -27.96 -1.23 13.90
C ILE A 123 -29.08 -1.25 12.86
N LYS A 124 -29.84 -2.35 12.78
CA LYS A 124 -31.03 -2.45 11.96
C LYS A 124 -32.25 -2.48 12.89
N VAL A 125 -33.09 -1.48 12.80
CA VAL A 125 -34.16 -1.23 13.76
C VAL A 125 -35.37 -0.55 13.06
N SER A 126 -36.55 -0.77 13.60
CA SER A 126 -37.76 0.01 13.28
C SER A 126 -38.52 0.35 14.57
N GLY A 127 -39.42 1.33 14.49
CA GLY A 127 -40.26 1.71 15.63
C GLY A 127 -41.59 2.36 15.21
N THR A 128 -42.63 2.20 16.03
CA THR A 128 -43.95 2.80 15.79
C THR A 128 -44.66 3.01 17.13
N PRO A 129 -45.25 4.18 17.37
CA PRO A 129 -45.05 5.47 16.71
C PRO A 129 -43.75 6.17 17.11
N ILE A 130 -42.92 5.55 17.92
CA ILE A 130 -41.62 6.10 18.34
C ILE A 130 -40.71 6.33 17.14
N SER A 131 -40.09 7.52 17.08
CA SER A 131 -39.27 7.99 15.94
C SER A 131 -37.81 8.26 16.32
N HIS A 132 -37.43 8.19 17.59
CA HIS A 132 -36.10 8.49 18.07
C HIS A 132 -35.66 7.51 19.16
N LEU A 133 -34.43 7.06 19.08
CA LEU A 133 -33.75 6.24 20.09
C LEU A 133 -32.43 6.89 20.49
N ILE A 134 -32.00 6.62 21.70
CA ILE A 134 -30.67 6.95 22.19
C ILE A 134 -29.90 5.63 22.34
N LEU A 135 -28.71 5.61 21.80
CA LEU A 135 -27.78 4.48 21.87
C LEU A 135 -26.66 4.87 22.83
N TYR A 136 -26.36 4.00 23.78
CA TYR A 136 -25.24 4.20 24.72
C TYR A 136 -24.20 3.12 24.54
N LEU A 137 -22.96 3.55 24.36
CA LEU A 137 -21.77 2.72 24.50
C LEU A 137 -21.31 2.84 25.96
N ILE A 138 -21.23 1.71 26.67
CA ILE A 138 -20.92 1.69 28.08
C ILE A 138 -19.52 1.10 28.27
N THR A 139 -18.63 1.86 28.89
CA THR A 139 -17.25 1.45 29.16
C THR A 139 -16.92 1.63 30.64
N ALA A 140 -16.10 0.74 31.21
CA ALA A 140 -15.57 0.95 32.54
C ALA A 140 -14.50 2.06 32.45
N ASP A 141 -14.64 3.08 33.32
CA ASP A 141 -13.67 4.15 33.41
C ASP A 141 -12.68 3.87 34.55
N ARG A 142 -11.43 3.57 34.20
CA ARG A 142 -10.35 3.24 35.13
C ARG A 142 -9.83 4.44 35.92
N GLN A 143 -10.24 5.66 35.54
CA GLN A 143 -9.85 6.87 36.28
C GLN A 143 -10.75 7.15 37.46
N VAL A 144 -11.97 6.57 37.52
CA VAL A 144 -12.82 6.57 38.70
C VAL A 144 -12.27 5.55 39.67
N ARG A 145 -11.82 6.04 40.84
CA ARG A 145 -11.08 5.22 41.84
C ARG A 145 -11.88 4.06 42.44
N ASP A 146 -13.19 4.22 42.57
CA ASP A 146 -14.08 3.18 43.08
C ASP A 146 -14.79 2.47 41.93
N PRO A 147 -14.48 1.22 41.61
CA PRO A 147 -15.12 0.47 40.53
C PRO A 147 -16.60 0.19 40.79
N TYR A 148 -17.07 0.31 42.07
CA TYR A 148 -18.48 0.14 42.43
C TYR A 148 -19.25 1.47 42.41
N HIS A 149 -18.57 2.59 42.17
CA HIS A 149 -19.24 3.87 42.03
C HIS A 149 -20.12 3.88 40.78
N PRO A 150 -21.35 4.42 40.81
CA PRO A 150 -22.24 4.48 39.63
C PRO A 150 -21.61 5.13 38.42
N LEU A 151 -20.68 6.08 38.61
CA LEU A 151 -19.95 6.79 37.55
C LEU A 151 -18.71 6.03 37.05
N ALA A 152 -18.36 4.89 37.65
CA ALA A 152 -17.29 4.05 37.10
C ALA A 152 -17.62 3.48 35.72
N HIS A 153 -18.90 3.50 35.36
CA HIS A 153 -19.37 3.15 34.01
C HIS A 153 -19.73 4.41 33.24
N ARG A 154 -18.92 4.73 32.24
CA ARG A 154 -19.16 5.87 31.36
C ARG A 154 -20.21 5.50 30.30
N HIS A 155 -21.28 6.26 30.24
CA HIS A 155 -22.35 6.10 29.28
C HIS A 155 -22.18 7.14 28.14
N SER A 156 -21.48 6.78 27.10
CA SER A 156 -21.33 7.67 25.94
C SER A 156 -22.50 7.45 24.98
N GLY A 157 -23.26 8.50 24.71
CA GLY A 157 -24.53 8.42 23.99
C GLY A 157 -24.55 9.08 22.63
N THR A 158 -25.44 8.61 21.76
CA THR A 158 -25.80 9.25 20.49
C THR A 158 -27.27 8.99 20.17
N GLY A 159 -27.95 9.97 19.54
CA GLY A 159 -29.35 9.82 19.12
C GLY A 159 -29.45 9.33 17.68
N ILE A 160 -30.44 8.52 17.39
CA ILE A 160 -30.80 8.09 16.04
C ILE A 160 -32.29 8.36 15.76
N SER A 161 -32.61 8.68 14.51
CA SER A 161 -33.98 8.70 14.03
C SER A 161 -34.31 7.34 13.43
N ILE A 162 -35.51 6.85 13.73
CA ILE A 162 -36.03 5.57 13.22
C ILE A 162 -37.38 5.79 12.57
N SER A 163 -37.78 4.85 11.73
CA SER A 163 -39.09 4.84 11.05
C SER A 163 -39.83 3.53 11.30
N SER A 164 -41.07 3.44 10.81
CA SER A 164 -41.82 2.16 10.85
C SER A 164 -41.24 1.07 9.93
N ARG A 165 -40.34 1.42 9.04
CA ARG A 165 -39.59 0.48 8.21
C ARG A 165 -38.29 0.11 8.87
N ALA A 166 -37.90 -1.16 8.75
CA ALA A 166 -36.59 -1.60 9.22
C ALA A 166 -35.49 -1.01 8.35
N GLU A 167 -34.73 -0.09 8.92
CA GLU A 167 -33.60 0.57 8.26
C GLU A 167 -32.30 0.28 9.01
N SER A 168 -31.21 0.18 8.26
CA SER A 168 -29.88 0.03 8.84
C SER A 168 -29.24 1.41 9.00
N VAL A 169 -28.86 1.74 10.23
CA VAL A 169 -28.14 2.95 10.57
C VAL A 169 -26.71 2.54 10.95
N THR A 170 -25.73 3.18 10.35
CA THR A 170 -24.32 2.98 10.66
C THR A 170 -23.72 4.23 11.27
N LEU A 171 -23.11 4.10 12.43
CA LEU A 171 -22.58 5.20 13.24
C LEU A 171 -21.12 4.93 13.60
N PRO A 172 -20.19 5.81 13.27
CA PRO A 172 -18.84 5.78 13.80
C PRO A 172 -18.85 5.91 15.33
N PHE A 173 -17.93 5.24 16.03
CA PHE A 173 -17.83 5.33 17.50
C PHE A 173 -17.48 6.75 18.00
N ASN A 174 -16.86 7.58 17.17
CA ASN A 174 -16.62 9.00 17.50
C ASN A 174 -17.89 9.88 17.55
N ASN A 175 -19.04 9.35 17.16
CA ASN A 175 -20.33 10.03 17.33
C ASN A 175 -20.93 9.80 18.72
N PHE A 176 -20.34 8.94 19.53
CA PHE A 176 -20.77 8.70 20.88
C PHE A 176 -20.06 9.67 21.83
N HIS A 177 -20.83 10.52 22.48
CA HIS A 177 -20.31 11.56 23.36
C HIS A 177 -20.68 11.27 24.80
N THR A 178 -19.71 11.42 25.70
CA THR A 178 -19.99 11.41 27.13
C THR A 178 -20.72 12.69 27.49
N PRO A 179 -21.85 12.65 28.21
CA PRO A 179 -22.61 13.83 28.56
C PRO A 179 -21.87 14.70 29.58
N ASP A 180 -22.07 16.02 29.50
CA ASP A 180 -21.35 17.00 30.33
C ASP A 180 -21.58 16.78 31.82
N TRP A 181 -22.79 16.36 32.23
CA TRP A 181 -23.09 16.07 33.62
C TRP A 181 -22.19 14.99 34.23
N TRP A 182 -21.72 14.05 33.47
CA TRP A 182 -20.80 12.99 33.92
C TRP A 182 -19.45 13.56 34.35
N TYR A 183 -18.94 14.54 33.60
CA TYR A 183 -17.68 15.22 33.92
C TYR A 183 -17.84 16.12 35.15
N GLU A 184 -18.97 16.81 35.28
CA GLU A 184 -19.28 17.65 36.42
C GLU A 184 -19.34 16.83 37.74
N GLU A 185 -19.94 15.65 37.68
CA GLU A 185 -20.07 14.77 38.86
C GLU A 185 -18.73 14.17 39.32
N ILE A 186 -17.76 13.99 38.46
CA ILE A 186 -16.41 13.49 38.81
C ILE A 186 -15.41 14.63 39.04
N ASP A 187 -15.85 15.88 39.02
CA ASP A 187 -15.02 17.10 39.13
C ASP A 187 -13.83 17.15 38.15
N GLN A 188 -14.10 16.85 36.90
CA GLN A 188 -13.11 16.78 35.83
C GLN A 188 -13.51 17.63 34.64
N LEU A 189 -12.56 18.01 33.81
CA LEU A 189 -12.83 18.80 32.61
C LEU A 189 -12.94 17.89 31.37
N PRO A 190 -13.89 18.13 30.47
CA PRO A 190 -14.15 17.28 29.29
C PRO A 190 -12.92 17.04 28.40
N HIS A 191 -11.97 17.96 28.35
CA HIS A 191 -10.76 17.85 27.51
C HIS A 191 -9.70 16.91 28.11
N GLU A 192 -9.80 16.52 29.38
CA GLU A 192 -8.91 15.58 30.03
C GLU A 192 -9.28 14.12 29.72
N PHE A 193 -10.52 13.91 29.27
CA PHE A 193 -11.08 12.61 28.91
C PHE A 193 -11.45 12.60 27.43
N ALA A 194 -10.58 12.09 26.60
CA ALA A 194 -10.87 12.00 25.19
C ALA A 194 -12.06 11.05 24.90
N SER A 195 -11.91 10.05 24.13
CA SER A 195 -12.96 9.13 23.70
C SER A 195 -13.26 8.05 24.77
N PRO A 196 -14.41 7.34 24.66
CA PRO A 196 -14.68 6.16 25.49
C PRO A 196 -13.54 5.14 25.46
N GLU A 197 -13.21 4.52 26.59
CA GLU A 197 -12.16 3.49 26.68
C GLU A 197 -12.65 2.17 26.07
N LEU A 198 -12.55 2.03 24.76
CA LEU A 198 -13.06 0.86 24.03
C LEU A 198 -12.39 -0.48 24.42
N GLN A 199 -11.30 -0.43 25.17
CA GLN A 199 -10.66 -1.63 25.72
C GLN A 199 -11.44 -2.23 26.88
N HIS A 200 -12.29 -1.41 27.54
CA HIS A 200 -13.03 -1.74 28.76
C HIS A 200 -14.55 -1.66 28.51
N PHE A 201 -15.01 -2.24 27.41
CA PHE A 201 -16.43 -2.29 27.09
C PHE A 201 -17.19 -3.20 28.06
N THR A 202 -18.22 -2.65 28.68
CA THR A 202 -19.09 -3.36 29.65
C THR A 202 -20.53 -3.49 29.17
N GLY A 203 -20.91 -2.79 28.10
CA GLY A 203 -22.23 -2.93 27.54
C GLY A 203 -22.59 -1.92 26.46
N PHE A 204 -23.71 -2.22 25.84
CA PHE A 204 -24.36 -1.35 24.84
C PHE A 204 -25.84 -1.24 25.17
N SER A 205 -26.41 -0.06 25.10
CA SER A 205 -27.84 0.12 25.42
C SER A 205 -28.58 0.80 24.29
N VAL A 206 -29.78 0.35 24.04
CA VAL A 206 -30.79 0.99 23.18
C VAL A 206 -31.90 1.50 24.09
N THR A 207 -32.10 2.80 24.13
CA THR A 207 -33.04 3.46 25.05
C THR A 207 -33.98 4.38 24.28
N THR A 208 -35.18 4.56 24.76
CA THR A 208 -36.12 5.52 24.19
C THR A 208 -35.61 6.95 24.38
N GLY A 209 -35.81 7.78 23.34
CA GLY A 209 -35.42 9.20 23.38
C GLY A 209 -36.47 10.07 24.08
N ILE A 210 -36.06 11.29 24.45
CA ILE A 210 -36.86 12.31 25.17
C ILE A 210 -38.12 12.73 24.41
N ARG A 211 -38.19 12.46 23.10
CA ARG A 211 -39.27 12.94 22.22
C ARG A 211 -40.40 11.92 22.00
N ALA A 212 -40.41 10.86 22.76
CA ALA A 212 -41.45 9.84 22.64
C ALA A 212 -42.75 10.32 23.30
N GLU A 213 -43.90 10.05 22.67
CA GLU A 213 -45.22 10.43 23.15
C GLU A 213 -45.61 9.61 24.40
N LEU A 214 -46.18 10.29 25.42
CA LEU A 214 -46.57 9.61 26.66
C LEU A 214 -47.95 8.98 26.53
N ASN A 215 -48.20 7.94 27.32
CA ASN A 215 -49.47 7.23 27.45
C ASN A 215 -49.95 6.56 26.12
N VAL A 216 -49.06 6.41 25.16
CA VAL A 216 -49.28 5.72 23.88
C VAL A 216 -48.53 4.43 23.87
N ALA A 217 -49.08 3.41 23.22
CA ALA A 217 -48.39 2.13 23.02
C ALA A 217 -47.33 2.30 21.90
N HIS A 218 -46.10 2.10 22.27
CA HIS A 218 -44.97 2.09 21.37
C HIS A 218 -44.46 0.66 21.12
N ARG A 219 -43.82 0.49 19.99
CA ARG A 219 -43.12 -0.75 19.64
C ARG A 219 -41.75 -0.43 19.00
N ILE A 220 -40.77 -1.19 19.37
CA ILE A 220 -39.43 -1.21 18.77
C ILE A 220 -39.16 -2.65 18.32
N ASP A 221 -38.66 -2.79 17.08
CA ASP A 221 -38.22 -4.06 16.53
C ASP A 221 -36.74 -3.94 16.17
N ILE A 222 -35.86 -4.68 16.86
CA ILE A 222 -34.42 -4.72 16.62
C ILE A 222 -34.08 -5.98 15.85
N TYR A 223 -33.47 -5.85 14.67
CA TYR A 223 -33.11 -6.95 13.80
C TYR A 223 -31.63 -7.33 13.86
N SER A 224 -30.74 -6.35 14.06
CA SER A 224 -29.34 -6.62 14.26
C SER A 224 -28.62 -5.46 14.93
N ILE A 225 -27.62 -5.78 15.72
CA ILE A 225 -26.65 -4.84 16.32
C ILE A 225 -25.27 -5.45 16.11
N VAL A 226 -24.39 -4.76 15.39
CA VAL A 226 -23.08 -5.29 14.99
C VAL A 226 -22.03 -4.21 15.11
N PHE A 227 -20.93 -4.52 15.79
CA PHE A 227 -19.74 -3.67 15.77
C PHE A 227 -18.83 -4.10 14.64
N GLN A 228 -18.40 -3.15 13.84
CA GLN A 228 -17.67 -3.37 12.58
C GLN A 228 -16.39 -2.54 12.53
N LYS A 229 -15.44 -3.01 11.75
CA LYS A 229 -14.23 -2.27 11.42
C LYS A 229 -14.36 -1.69 10.01
N ASN A 230 -14.58 -0.37 9.93
CA ASN A 230 -14.56 0.33 8.65
C ASN A 230 -13.13 0.75 8.30
N ASN A 231 -12.57 0.12 7.29
CA ASN A 231 -11.23 0.40 6.77
C ASN A 231 -11.25 1.13 5.41
N THR A 232 -12.39 1.70 5.03
CA THR A 232 -12.59 2.31 3.70
C THR A 232 -11.56 3.38 3.39
N VAL A 233 -11.23 4.25 4.34
CA VAL A 233 -10.23 5.32 4.18
C VAL A 233 -8.83 4.72 3.90
N ILE A 234 -8.47 3.67 4.61
CA ILE A 234 -7.18 2.99 4.43
C ILE A 234 -7.12 2.35 3.04
N LEU A 235 -8.21 1.72 2.60
CA LEU A 235 -8.31 1.13 1.27
C LEU A 235 -8.14 2.15 0.14
N TYR A 236 -8.81 3.30 0.25
CA TYR A 236 -8.65 4.37 -0.73
C TYR A 236 -7.23 4.93 -0.72
N GLY A 237 -6.61 5.11 0.46
CA GLY A 237 -5.22 5.52 0.59
C GLY A 237 -4.26 4.54 -0.09
N MET A 238 -4.45 3.25 0.13
CA MET A 238 -3.65 2.20 -0.51
C MET A 238 -3.84 2.16 -2.02
N ALA A 239 -5.08 2.26 -2.50
CA ALA A 239 -5.39 2.31 -3.92
C ALA A 239 -4.75 3.54 -4.60
N ALA A 240 -4.74 4.68 -3.92
CA ALA A 240 -4.09 5.91 -4.40
C ALA A 240 -2.57 5.75 -4.50
N ILE A 241 -1.92 5.18 -3.47
CA ILE A 241 -0.47 4.89 -3.48
C ILE A 241 -0.13 3.93 -4.63
N GLN A 242 -0.94 2.90 -4.81
CA GLN A 242 -0.74 1.93 -5.89
C GLN A 242 -0.94 2.54 -7.27
N GLY A 243 -1.96 3.37 -7.43
CA GLY A 243 -2.17 4.14 -8.67
C GLY A 243 -0.98 5.05 -8.99
N LEU A 244 -0.43 5.72 -7.98
CA LEU A 244 0.75 6.58 -8.13
C LEU A 244 2.00 5.76 -8.53
N THR A 245 2.24 4.62 -7.90
CA THR A 245 3.38 3.75 -8.25
C THR A 245 3.26 3.23 -9.68
N LEU A 246 2.06 2.83 -10.11
CA LEU A 246 1.80 2.42 -11.49
C LEU A 246 2.05 3.56 -12.48
N LEU A 247 1.57 4.77 -12.17
CA LEU A 247 1.79 5.96 -12.97
C LEU A 247 3.30 6.27 -13.12
N LEU A 248 4.06 6.22 -12.04
CA LEU A 248 5.52 6.44 -12.07
C LEU A 248 6.24 5.37 -12.92
N LEU A 249 5.82 4.10 -12.84
CA LEU A 249 6.36 3.02 -13.68
C LEU A 249 6.04 3.26 -15.16
N LEU A 250 4.83 3.69 -15.48
CA LEU A 250 4.42 4.03 -16.85
C LEU A 250 5.20 5.24 -17.38
N LEU A 251 5.37 6.29 -16.58
CA LEU A 251 6.18 7.46 -16.94
C LEU A 251 7.64 7.08 -17.19
N ARG A 252 8.24 6.26 -16.33
CA ARG A 252 9.60 5.74 -16.51
C ARG A 252 9.70 4.89 -17.78
N TYR A 253 8.73 4.04 -18.05
CA TYR A 253 8.67 3.26 -19.29
C TYR A 253 8.60 4.17 -20.53
N TYR A 254 7.74 5.18 -20.51
CA TYR A 254 7.58 6.12 -21.62
C TYR A 254 8.83 6.96 -21.85
N THR A 255 9.49 7.44 -20.81
CA THR A 255 10.74 8.20 -20.91
C THR A 255 11.90 7.34 -21.40
N SER A 256 12.00 6.08 -20.91
CA SER A 256 13.00 5.12 -21.38
C SER A 256 12.83 4.82 -22.87
N ARG A 257 11.59 4.76 -23.36
CA ARG A 257 11.29 4.53 -24.77
C ARG A 257 11.68 5.71 -25.67
N LYS A 258 11.46 6.96 -25.19
CA LYS A 258 11.88 8.16 -25.94
C LYS A 258 13.39 8.25 -26.16
N GLN A 259 14.20 7.69 -25.28
CA GLN A 259 15.65 7.64 -25.47
C GLN A 259 16.07 6.61 -26.55
N THR A 260 15.25 5.59 -26.79
CA THR A 260 15.57 4.54 -27.78
C THR A 260 15.16 4.94 -29.22
N ASP A 261 14.23 5.86 -29.37
CA ASP A 261 13.64 6.24 -30.68
C ASP A 261 14.33 7.45 -31.37
N ARG A 262 15.49 7.91 -30.87
CA ARG A 262 16.34 8.81 -31.66
C ARG A 262 17.08 8.03 -32.73
N ILE A 263 16.35 7.41 -33.62
CA ILE A 263 16.88 6.98 -34.92
C ILE A 263 17.00 8.25 -35.76
N ILE A 264 18.24 8.76 -35.89
CA ILE A 264 18.55 9.75 -36.89
C ILE A 264 18.51 8.99 -38.24
N THR A 265 17.38 9.06 -38.92
CA THR A 265 17.28 8.64 -40.30
C THR A 265 18.07 9.65 -41.16
N VAL A 266 19.34 9.36 -41.37
CA VAL A 266 20.12 10.07 -42.42
C VAL A 266 19.67 9.48 -43.76
N ASN A 267 18.89 10.25 -44.52
CA ASN A 267 18.61 9.94 -45.92
C ASN A 267 19.92 10.06 -46.72
N TYR A 268 20.58 8.92 -46.93
CA TYR A 268 21.74 8.83 -47.78
C TYR A 268 21.27 8.59 -49.21
N LYS A 269 21.47 9.57 -50.10
CA LYS A 269 21.44 9.34 -51.55
C LYS A 269 22.76 8.70 -51.96
N PRO A 270 22.78 7.47 -52.48
CA PRO A 270 24.02 6.88 -53.00
C PRO A 270 24.46 7.63 -54.23
N VAL A 271 25.60 8.35 -54.15
CA VAL A 271 26.33 8.78 -55.32
C VAL A 271 27.16 7.60 -55.78
N ALA A 272 26.91 7.11 -56.98
CA ALA A 272 27.73 6.08 -57.59
C ALA A 272 29.12 6.66 -57.86
N VAL A 273 30.08 6.35 -57.03
CA VAL A 273 31.50 6.52 -57.25
C VAL A 273 32.09 5.14 -57.28
N GLU A 274 32.58 4.70 -58.42
CA GLU A 274 33.53 3.58 -58.51
C GLU A 274 34.78 3.98 -57.72
N ALA A 275 34.87 3.57 -56.47
CA ALA A 275 36.06 3.71 -55.66
C ALA A 275 36.58 2.32 -55.34
N GLU A 276 37.86 2.11 -55.58
CA GLU A 276 38.66 0.99 -55.05
C GLU A 276 38.22 0.70 -53.60
N LYS A 277 37.96 -0.58 -53.29
CA LYS A 277 37.56 -1.04 -51.95
C LYS A 277 38.63 -0.59 -50.96
N PRO A 278 38.40 0.40 -50.08
CA PRO A 278 39.32 0.71 -49.00
C PRO A 278 39.46 -0.54 -48.14
N ASP A 279 40.69 -0.79 -47.69
CA ASP A 279 40.99 -1.90 -46.77
C ASP A 279 40.13 -1.76 -45.50
N GLN A 280 38.95 -2.42 -45.48
CA GLN A 280 37.93 -2.33 -44.45
C GLN A 280 38.51 -2.72 -43.07
N THR A 281 39.60 -3.50 -43.07
CA THR A 281 40.34 -3.92 -41.89
C THR A 281 41.03 -2.73 -41.20
N LYS A 282 41.54 -1.79 -42.01
CA LYS A 282 42.20 -0.59 -41.52
C LYS A 282 41.22 0.36 -40.85
N SER A 283 40.07 0.56 -41.42
CA SER A 283 39.04 1.47 -40.96
C SER A 283 38.51 1.15 -39.56
N PHE A 284 38.18 -0.11 -39.20
CA PHE A 284 37.65 -0.43 -37.86
C PHE A 284 38.73 -0.52 -36.81
N LEU A 285 39.97 -0.89 -37.17
CA LEU A 285 41.10 -0.85 -36.24
C LEU A 285 41.45 0.59 -35.85
N ASP A 286 41.47 1.52 -36.82
CA ASP A 286 41.70 2.94 -36.57
C ASP A 286 40.63 3.54 -35.64
N TYR A 287 39.37 3.12 -35.79
CA TYR A 287 38.29 3.52 -34.89
C TYR A 287 38.50 2.99 -33.47
N ILE A 288 38.88 1.73 -33.30
CA ILE A 288 39.19 1.15 -32.00
C ILE A 288 40.35 1.92 -31.34
N HIS A 289 41.42 2.22 -32.10
CA HIS A 289 42.61 2.91 -31.60
C HIS A 289 42.34 4.38 -31.21
N THR A 290 41.36 5.02 -31.83
CA THR A 290 40.96 6.39 -31.48
C THR A 290 39.97 6.45 -30.34
N HIS A 291 39.18 5.40 -30.11
CA HIS A 291 38.08 5.40 -29.13
C HIS A 291 38.24 4.37 -27.97
N PHE A 292 39.42 3.78 -27.82
CA PHE A 292 39.67 2.76 -26.79
C PHE A 292 39.41 3.28 -25.37
N SER A 293 39.53 4.57 -25.11
CA SER A 293 39.30 5.20 -23.83
C SER A 293 37.80 5.41 -23.48
N ASP A 294 36.91 5.19 -24.44
CA ASP A 294 35.48 5.19 -24.17
C ASP A 294 35.06 3.92 -23.43
N PRO A 295 34.56 4.03 -22.16
CA PRO A 295 34.12 2.88 -21.38
C PRO A 295 33.00 2.05 -22.06
N GLU A 296 32.20 2.70 -22.90
CA GLU A 296 31.06 2.08 -23.61
C GLU A 296 31.42 1.55 -25.00
N LEU A 297 32.71 1.55 -25.39
CA LEU A 297 33.16 1.01 -26.65
C LEU A 297 32.79 -0.48 -26.74
N SER A 298 31.96 -0.79 -27.73
CA SER A 298 31.43 -2.14 -27.93
C SER A 298 31.62 -2.60 -29.40
N LEU A 299 31.64 -3.91 -29.62
CA LEU A 299 31.69 -4.51 -30.93
C LEU A 299 30.57 -3.99 -31.87
N LYS A 300 29.41 -3.71 -31.29
CA LYS A 300 28.26 -3.12 -32.01
C LYS A 300 28.55 -1.69 -32.45
N ALA A 301 29.22 -0.89 -31.62
CA ALA A 301 29.58 0.49 -31.93
C ALA A 301 30.61 0.53 -33.11
N VAL A 302 31.63 -0.32 -32.99
CA VAL A 302 32.66 -0.46 -34.06
C VAL A 302 32.07 -0.93 -35.38
N SER A 303 31.19 -1.92 -35.35
CA SER A 303 30.48 -2.43 -36.54
C SER A 303 29.60 -1.38 -37.18
N ARG A 304 28.91 -0.56 -36.38
CA ARG A 304 28.07 0.54 -36.88
C ARG A 304 28.88 1.63 -37.56
N TYR A 305 30.02 1.98 -36.98
CA TYR A 305 30.89 3.02 -37.55
C TYR A 305 31.57 2.57 -38.86
N SER A 306 32.18 1.38 -38.86
CA SER A 306 32.95 0.88 -39.99
C SER A 306 32.12 0.28 -41.11
N GLY A 307 30.82 0.00 -40.85
CA GLY A 307 29.97 -0.73 -41.80
C GLY A 307 30.34 -2.23 -41.92
N VAL A 308 31.32 -2.69 -41.15
CA VAL A 308 31.77 -4.08 -41.17
C VAL A 308 30.95 -4.93 -40.21
N HIS A 309 30.49 -6.09 -40.66
CA HIS A 309 29.69 -6.98 -39.83
C HIS A 309 30.48 -7.49 -38.60
N GLN A 310 29.85 -7.55 -37.44
CA GLN A 310 30.48 -7.91 -36.15
C GLN A 310 31.29 -9.22 -36.23
N ARG A 311 30.80 -10.23 -36.98
CA ARG A 311 31.48 -11.49 -37.18
C ARG A 311 32.82 -11.30 -37.85
N VAL A 312 32.88 -10.49 -38.90
CA VAL A 312 34.13 -10.21 -39.66
C VAL A 312 35.14 -9.49 -38.78
N ILE A 313 34.70 -8.51 -37.97
CA ILE A 313 35.56 -7.82 -36.99
C ILE A 313 36.16 -8.82 -36.00
N THR A 314 35.32 -9.70 -35.44
CA THR A 314 35.74 -10.71 -34.43
C THR A 314 36.71 -11.70 -35.03
N GLU A 315 36.44 -12.24 -36.24
CA GLU A 315 37.30 -13.18 -36.93
C GLU A 315 38.63 -12.51 -37.33
N THR A 316 38.62 -11.26 -37.79
CA THR A 316 39.84 -10.53 -38.12
C THR A 316 40.72 -10.28 -36.90
N ILE A 317 40.14 -9.89 -35.77
CA ILE A 317 40.90 -9.69 -34.52
C ILE A 317 41.47 -11.01 -34.03
N ALA A 318 40.68 -12.08 -34.02
CA ALA A 318 41.14 -13.39 -33.61
C ALA A 318 42.31 -13.90 -34.48
N ASN A 319 42.20 -13.81 -35.80
CA ASN A 319 43.21 -14.26 -36.72
C ASN A 319 44.50 -13.41 -36.71
N ARG A 320 44.39 -12.10 -36.46
CA ARG A 320 45.53 -11.19 -36.53
C ARG A 320 46.22 -10.96 -35.18
N PHE A 321 45.49 -11.04 -34.08
CA PHE A 321 46.01 -10.74 -32.72
C PHE A 321 45.88 -11.90 -31.74
N ASP A 322 45.40 -13.06 -32.20
CA ASP A 322 45.20 -14.28 -31.39
C ASP A 322 44.40 -14.03 -30.07
N CYS A 323 43.42 -13.16 -30.15
CA CYS A 323 42.58 -12.82 -28.98
C CYS A 323 41.17 -12.40 -29.39
N ASN A 324 40.25 -12.38 -28.40
CA ASN A 324 38.90 -11.86 -28.63
C ASN A 324 38.86 -10.35 -28.57
N PHE A 325 37.77 -9.75 -29.09
CA PHE A 325 37.56 -8.30 -29.18
C PHE A 325 37.77 -7.59 -27.83
N LYS A 326 37.25 -8.14 -26.72
CA LYS A 326 37.39 -7.55 -25.37
C LYS A 326 38.84 -7.58 -24.88
N THR A 327 39.52 -8.64 -25.14
CA THR A 327 40.94 -8.80 -24.76
C THR A 327 41.80 -7.82 -25.57
N TYR A 328 41.51 -7.65 -26.86
CA TYR A 328 42.19 -6.69 -27.73
C TYR A 328 42.09 -5.26 -27.22
N ILE A 329 40.88 -4.81 -26.91
CA ILE A 329 40.66 -3.45 -26.31
C ILE A 329 41.39 -3.32 -24.96
N ASN A 330 41.34 -4.33 -24.10
CA ASN A 330 42.02 -4.31 -22.84
C ASN A 330 43.57 -4.24 -23.01
N GLN A 331 44.15 -4.92 -24.01
CA GLN A 331 45.58 -4.80 -24.30
C GLN A 331 45.95 -3.37 -24.69
N ILE A 332 45.16 -2.70 -25.53
CA ILE A 332 45.41 -1.32 -25.92
C ILE A 332 45.32 -0.38 -24.67
N ARG A 333 44.25 -0.54 -23.83
CA ARG A 333 44.06 0.23 -22.63
C ARG A 333 45.22 0.05 -21.63
N ILE A 334 45.68 -1.19 -21.42
CA ILE A 334 46.78 -1.48 -20.50
C ILE A 334 48.12 -0.93 -21.03
N LYS A 335 48.35 -1.01 -22.32
CA LYS A 335 49.53 -0.40 -22.96
C LYS A 335 49.60 1.11 -22.76
N GLU A 336 48.47 1.80 -22.92
CA GLU A 336 48.39 3.23 -22.63
C GLU A 336 48.48 3.55 -21.15
N ALA A 337 47.90 2.69 -20.29
CA ALA A 337 48.05 2.83 -18.85
C ALA A 337 49.52 2.71 -18.40
N GLN A 338 50.28 1.76 -18.95
CA GLN A 338 51.72 1.61 -18.69
C GLN A 338 52.50 2.88 -19.05
N ARG A 339 52.15 3.52 -20.18
CA ARG A 339 52.75 4.79 -20.58
C ARG A 339 52.43 5.90 -19.58
N LEU A 340 51.12 6.04 -19.21
CA LEU A 340 50.67 7.06 -18.28
C LEU A 340 51.24 6.86 -16.85
N LEU A 341 51.41 5.60 -16.39
CA LEU A 341 52.04 5.31 -15.10
C LEU A 341 53.50 5.74 -15.01
N LYS A 342 54.21 5.85 -16.14
CA LYS A 342 55.59 6.30 -16.23
C LYS A 342 55.73 7.81 -16.42
N GLU A 343 54.82 8.40 -17.20
CA GLU A 343 54.98 9.77 -17.71
C GLU A 343 54.09 10.81 -17.03
N SER A 344 52.96 10.36 -16.40
CA SER A 344 52.03 11.29 -15.79
C SER A 344 52.06 11.21 -14.26
N GLY A 345 51.88 12.33 -13.59
CA GLY A 345 51.75 12.41 -12.12
C GLY A 345 50.35 11.96 -11.62
N LEU A 346 49.54 11.29 -12.45
CA LEU A 346 48.18 10.85 -12.11
C LEU A 346 48.21 9.67 -11.16
N ASN A 347 47.22 9.58 -10.28
CA ASN A 347 47.04 8.37 -9.44
C ASN A 347 46.48 7.20 -10.24
N ILE A 348 46.62 5.99 -9.70
CA ILE A 348 46.21 4.74 -10.37
C ILE A 348 44.72 4.72 -10.72
N SER A 349 43.87 5.31 -9.88
CA SER A 349 42.42 5.36 -10.12
C SER A 349 42.08 6.32 -11.26
N GLU A 350 42.76 7.46 -11.32
CA GLU A 350 42.59 8.42 -12.42
C GLU A 350 43.02 7.84 -13.75
N ILE A 351 44.14 7.12 -13.77
CA ILE A 351 44.61 6.41 -14.97
C ILE A 351 43.61 5.35 -15.40
N ALA A 352 43.06 4.57 -14.46
CA ALA A 352 42.06 3.56 -14.77
C ALA A 352 40.84 4.14 -15.54
N TYR A 353 40.30 5.26 -15.06
CA TYR A 353 39.18 5.93 -15.73
C TYR A 353 39.60 6.54 -17.06
N LYS A 354 40.77 7.17 -17.10
CA LYS A 354 41.31 7.85 -18.31
C LYS A 354 41.51 6.88 -19.48
N VAL A 355 41.90 5.64 -19.21
CA VAL A 355 42.06 4.63 -20.25
C VAL A 355 40.80 3.82 -20.53
N GLY A 356 39.66 4.18 -19.92
CA GLY A 356 38.34 3.64 -20.27
C GLY A 356 37.86 2.44 -19.41
N PHE A 357 38.39 2.23 -18.20
CA PHE A 357 37.80 1.28 -17.26
C PHE A 357 36.72 1.93 -16.39
N ASN A 358 35.63 1.21 -16.17
CA ASN A 358 34.51 1.67 -15.33
C ASN A 358 34.80 1.59 -13.81
N SER A 359 35.88 0.90 -13.41
CA SER A 359 36.28 0.85 -12.01
C SER A 359 37.78 0.53 -11.85
N PRO A 360 38.45 1.09 -10.82
CA PRO A 360 39.84 0.77 -10.49
C PRO A 360 40.07 -0.73 -10.18
N SER A 361 39.09 -1.39 -9.55
CA SER A 361 39.19 -2.81 -9.23
C SER A 361 39.27 -3.67 -10.48
N ASN A 362 38.47 -3.40 -11.50
CA ASN A 362 38.51 -4.10 -12.76
C ASN A 362 39.83 -3.80 -13.52
N PHE A 363 40.27 -2.55 -13.51
CA PHE A 363 41.56 -2.14 -14.05
C PHE A 363 42.70 -2.94 -13.42
N ASN A 364 42.84 -2.94 -12.09
CA ASN A 364 43.90 -3.61 -11.37
C ASN A 364 43.97 -5.12 -11.71
N ARG A 365 42.81 -5.77 -11.78
CA ARG A 365 42.70 -7.16 -12.14
C ARG A 365 43.16 -7.43 -13.58
N VAL A 366 42.74 -6.62 -14.55
CA VAL A 366 43.11 -6.76 -15.95
C VAL A 366 44.57 -6.40 -16.17
N PHE A 367 45.05 -5.37 -15.48
CA PHE A 367 46.46 -4.96 -15.54
C PHE A 367 47.38 -6.11 -15.06
N LYS A 368 47.09 -6.68 -13.88
CA LYS A 368 47.85 -7.83 -13.34
C LYS A 368 47.80 -9.04 -14.28
N ASN A 369 46.65 -9.35 -14.87
CA ASN A 369 46.51 -10.48 -15.77
C ASN A 369 47.32 -10.32 -17.06
N LEU A 370 47.46 -9.10 -17.61
CA LEU A 370 48.18 -8.85 -18.85
C LEU A 370 49.68 -8.56 -18.67
N THR A 371 50.06 -8.04 -17.48
CA THR A 371 51.45 -7.62 -17.23
C THR A 371 52.18 -8.51 -16.22
N GLY A 372 51.47 -9.38 -15.53
CA GLY A 372 52.02 -10.22 -14.45
C GLY A 372 52.15 -9.49 -13.11
N LYS A 373 52.03 -8.17 -13.06
CA LYS A 373 52.28 -7.31 -11.88
C LYS A 373 51.09 -6.38 -11.65
N ASN A 374 50.90 -5.94 -10.40
CA ASN A 374 49.92 -4.89 -10.15
C ASN A 374 50.46 -3.50 -10.51
N PRO A 375 49.62 -2.48 -10.73
CA PRO A 375 50.05 -1.14 -11.14
C PRO A 375 51.07 -0.50 -10.16
N THR A 376 50.95 -0.72 -8.85
CA THR A 376 51.86 -0.21 -7.82
C THR A 376 53.25 -0.86 -7.91
N GLU A 377 53.31 -2.17 -8.14
CA GLU A 377 54.53 -2.89 -8.38
C GLU A 377 55.22 -2.42 -9.65
N PHE A 378 54.43 -2.21 -10.72
CA PHE A 378 54.93 -1.70 -12.01
C PHE A 378 55.58 -0.33 -11.89
N ILE A 379 55.03 0.60 -11.09
CA ILE A 379 55.60 1.94 -10.86
C ILE A 379 56.92 1.84 -10.09
N ARG A 380 57.05 0.93 -9.13
CA ARG A 380 58.26 0.78 -8.29
C ARG A 380 59.50 0.30 -9.03
N GLU A 381 59.28 -0.42 -10.13
CA GLU A 381 60.37 -1.05 -10.91
C GLU A 381 60.80 -0.23 -12.13
N ASN A 382 60.07 0.82 -12.47
CA ASN A 382 60.31 1.68 -13.61
C ASN A 382 60.46 3.15 -13.20
#